data_9a5d287cfaabd038d2f9868c27006d1d
#
_entry.id   9a5d287cfaabd038d2f9868c27006d1d
#
_cell.length_a   1.000
_cell.length_b   1.000
_cell.length_c   1.000
_cell.angle_alpha   90.00
_cell.angle_beta   90.00
_cell.angle_gamma   90.00
#
_symmetry.space_group_name_H-M   'P 1'
#
loop_
_entity.id
_entity.type
_entity.pdbx_description
1 polymer ?
#
loop_
_entity_poly.entity_id
_entity_poly.type
_entity_poly.pdbx_seq_one_letter_code
_entity_poly.pdbx_strand_id
1 'polypeptide(L)'
;LMALMLQNPNSLDDLALSLHAANVARDRMPRRRLSSTDILARTLPRLQVHLSAVYGEHDALYRGRLPELQRAMQAAAVCWGQWHTLPGAGHWVQYEAATSFNQALLDILGA
;
A
#
# COMPACT_ATOMS: atom_id res chain seq x y z
N LEU A 1 6.69 5.49 13.16
CA LEU A 1 5.71 5.96 12.16
C LEU A 1 6.43 6.50 10.92
N MET A 2 7.28 7.53 11.04
CA MET A 2 8.02 8.11 9.90
C MET A 2 8.87 7.09 9.14
N ALA A 3 9.60 6.24 9.85
CA ALA A 3 10.56 5.33 9.22
C ALA A 3 9.89 4.34 8.23
N LEU A 4 8.64 3.98 8.44
CA LEU A 4 7.96 2.94 7.66
C LEU A 4 6.71 3.43 6.94
N MET A 5 5.96 4.38 7.50
CA MET A 5 4.62 4.71 7.02
C MET A 5 4.55 6.00 6.23
N LEU A 6 5.33 7.02 6.61
CA LEU A 6 5.28 8.33 6.01
C LEU A 6 6.61 8.69 5.35
N GLN A 7 6.55 9.36 4.22
CA GLN A 7 7.73 9.90 3.52
C GLN A 7 7.95 11.37 3.87
N ASN A 8 6.87 12.15 3.90
CA ASN A 8 6.95 13.59 4.14
C ASN A 8 6.87 13.90 5.65
N PRO A 9 7.89 14.54 6.25
CA PRO A 9 7.84 14.94 7.67
C PRO A 9 6.62 15.80 8.04
N ASN A 10 6.13 16.63 7.12
CA ASN A 10 4.96 17.47 7.34
C ASN A 10 3.65 16.67 7.46
N SER A 11 3.64 15.40 7.03
CA SER A 11 2.50 14.51 7.21
C SER A 11 2.42 13.92 8.63
N LEU A 12 3.48 14.11 9.45
CA LEU A 12 3.49 13.67 10.84
C LEU A 12 2.82 14.73 11.72
N ASP A 13 1.51 14.74 11.69
CA ASP A 13 0.67 15.62 12.49
C ASP A 13 -0.02 14.87 13.65
N ASP A 14 -0.80 15.59 14.43
CA ASP A 14 -1.52 15.02 15.59
C ASP A 14 -2.51 13.93 15.17
N LEU A 15 -3.13 14.07 14.00
CA LEU A 15 -4.05 13.06 13.47
C LEU A 15 -3.30 11.78 13.11
N ALA A 16 -2.18 11.88 12.41
CA ALA A 16 -1.35 10.72 12.06
C ALA A 16 -0.87 9.97 13.31
N LEU A 17 -0.44 10.69 14.33
CA LEU A 17 -0.03 10.12 15.62
C LEU A 17 -1.19 9.42 16.32
N SER A 18 -2.36 10.07 16.37
CA SER A 18 -3.56 9.52 16.99
C SER A 18 -4.04 8.24 16.29
N LEU A 19 -4.06 8.24 14.96
CA LEU A 19 -4.42 7.07 14.17
C LEU A 19 -3.45 5.92 14.42
N HIS A 20 -2.15 6.20 14.41
CA HIS A 20 -1.13 5.18 14.64
C HIS A 20 -1.25 4.58 16.04
N ALA A 21 -1.39 5.42 17.07
CA ALA A 21 -1.57 4.98 18.46
C ALA A 21 -2.83 4.12 18.62
N ALA A 22 -3.93 4.52 18.02
CA ALA A 22 -5.18 3.77 18.05
C ALA A 22 -5.06 2.42 17.33
N ASN A 23 -4.37 2.37 16.21
CA ASN A 23 -4.13 1.13 15.47
C ASN A 23 -3.29 0.15 16.29
N VAL A 24 -2.21 0.63 16.92
CA VAL A 24 -1.35 -0.19 17.78
C VAL A 24 -2.13 -0.72 18.99
N ALA A 25 -2.92 0.14 19.65
CA ALA A 25 -3.71 -0.24 20.83
C ALA A 25 -4.80 -1.27 20.50
N ARG A 26 -5.31 -1.26 19.27
CA ARG A 26 -6.37 -2.18 18.80
C ARG A 26 -5.85 -3.40 18.06
N ASP A 27 -4.55 -3.53 17.90
CA ASP A 27 -3.96 -4.68 17.19
C ASP A 27 -4.24 -5.97 17.97
N ARG A 28 -5.04 -6.84 17.39
CA ARG A 28 -5.38 -8.14 17.96
C ARG A 28 -4.38 -9.24 17.62
N MET A 29 -3.43 -8.94 16.76
CA MET A 29 -2.45 -9.91 16.25
C MET A 29 -1.01 -9.40 16.32
N PRO A 30 -0.53 -8.93 17.50
CA PRO A 30 0.78 -8.28 17.61
C PRO A 30 1.95 -9.20 17.25
N ARG A 31 1.73 -10.51 17.25
CA ARG A 31 2.74 -11.54 16.92
C ARG A 31 2.52 -12.20 15.56
N ARG A 32 1.62 -11.68 14.74
CA ARG A 32 1.41 -12.25 13.40
C ARG A 32 2.67 -12.13 12.55
N ARG A 33 2.95 -13.18 11.78
CA ARG A 33 4.09 -13.22 10.86
C ARG A 33 3.70 -13.40 9.40
N LEU A 34 2.41 -13.33 9.08
CA LEU A 34 1.90 -13.54 7.72
C LEU A 34 2.47 -12.55 6.72
N SER A 35 2.66 -11.29 7.13
CA SER A 35 3.26 -10.26 6.28
C SER A 35 4.74 -10.52 5.93
N SER A 36 5.42 -11.39 6.68
CA SER A 36 6.81 -11.78 6.43
C SER A 36 6.93 -13.09 5.64
N THR A 37 5.81 -13.63 5.15
CA THR A 37 5.75 -14.86 4.37
C THR A 37 5.40 -14.55 2.91
N ASP A 38 5.46 -15.56 2.05
CA ASP A 38 5.04 -15.50 0.65
C ASP A 38 3.52 -15.75 0.46
N ILE A 39 2.73 -15.61 1.53
CA ILE A 39 1.29 -15.92 1.50
C ILE A 39 0.55 -15.12 0.42
N LEU A 40 0.88 -13.83 0.24
CA LEU A 40 0.26 -13.01 -0.79
C LEU A 40 0.59 -13.55 -2.18
N ALA A 41 1.86 -13.81 -2.46
CA ALA A 41 2.29 -14.33 -3.76
C ALA A 41 1.60 -15.66 -4.11
N ARG A 42 1.40 -16.53 -3.12
CA ARG A 42 0.70 -17.81 -3.30
C ARG A 42 -0.82 -17.66 -3.42
N THR A 43 -1.37 -16.57 -2.92
CA THR A 43 -2.81 -16.32 -2.94
C THR A 43 -3.27 -15.65 -4.22
N LEU A 44 -2.47 -14.73 -4.78
CA LEU A 44 -2.82 -13.97 -5.97
C LEU A 44 -3.30 -14.83 -7.16
N PRO A 45 -2.64 -15.95 -7.52
CA PRO A 45 -3.10 -16.79 -8.63
C PRO A 45 -4.45 -17.48 -8.40
N ARG A 46 -4.95 -17.46 -7.16
CA ARG A 46 -6.22 -18.09 -6.78
C ARG A 46 -7.39 -17.11 -6.76
N LEU A 47 -7.10 -15.81 -6.87
CA LEU A 47 -8.12 -14.76 -6.86
C LEU A 47 -8.72 -14.59 -8.26
N GLN A 48 -10.03 -14.74 -8.37
CA GLN A 48 -10.78 -14.57 -9.62
C GLN A 48 -11.47 -13.20 -9.68
N VAL A 49 -10.75 -12.17 -9.23
CA VAL A 49 -11.22 -10.79 -9.19
C VAL A 49 -10.25 -9.89 -9.93
N HIS A 50 -10.72 -8.74 -10.40
CA HIS A 50 -9.82 -7.72 -10.91
C HIS A 50 -8.92 -7.22 -9.80
N LEU A 51 -7.62 -7.26 -10.03
CA LEU A 51 -6.62 -6.81 -9.09
C LEU A 51 -5.98 -5.52 -9.62
N SER A 52 -6.02 -4.48 -8.82
CA SER A 52 -5.32 -3.22 -9.08
C SER A 52 -4.49 -2.84 -7.86
N ALA A 53 -3.51 -1.98 -8.05
CA ALA A 53 -2.62 -1.57 -6.97
C ALA A 53 -2.32 -0.07 -7.02
N VAL A 54 -2.24 0.55 -5.85
CA VAL A 54 -1.80 1.94 -5.67
C VAL A 54 -0.71 1.96 -4.62
N TYR A 55 0.48 2.42 -4.99
CA TYR A 55 1.64 2.50 -4.11
C TYR A 55 2.20 3.92 -4.05
N GLY A 56 2.76 4.29 -2.92
CA GLY A 56 3.62 5.47 -2.82
C GLY A 56 4.99 5.20 -3.43
N GLU A 57 5.52 6.17 -4.18
CA GLU A 57 6.85 6.09 -4.81
C GLU A 57 7.96 5.75 -3.81
N HIS A 58 7.82 6.27 -2.59
CA HIS A 58 8.80 6.11 -1.51
C HIS A 58 8.34 5.15 -0.41
N ASP A 59 7.50 4.17 -0.75
CA ASP A 59 7.10 3.13 0.20
C ASP A 59 8.33 2.44 0.78
N ALA A 60 8.54 2.59 2.08
CA ALA A 60 9.73 2.09 2.77
C ALA A 60 9.84 0.56 2.76
N LEU A 61 8.70 -0.14 2.63
CA LEU A 61 8.67 -1.61 2.59
C LEU A 61 9.17 -2.15 1.25
N TYR A 62 9.10 -1.35 0.18
CA TYR A 62 9.48 -1.74 -1.18
C TYR A 62 10.48 -0.77 -1.81
N ARG A 63 11.30 -0.12 -1.00
CA ARG A 63 12.26 0.90 -1.45
C ARG A 63 13.13 0.39 -2.59
N GLY A 64 13.05 1.05 -3.75
CA GLY A 64 13.78 0.67 -4.97
C GLY A 64 13.29 -0.61 -5.64
N ARG A 65 12.22 -1.24 -5.17
CA ARG A 65 11.72 -2.54 -5.64
C ARG A 65 10.29 -2.51 -6.19
N LEU A 66 9.68 -1.34 -6.32
CA LEU A 66 8.32 -1.22 -6.85
C LEU A 66 8.17 -1.79 -8.26
N PRO A 67 9.09 -1.57 -9.23
CA PRO A 67 8.99 -2.17 -10.55
C PRO A 67 9.03 -3.70 -10.52
N GLU A 68 9.84 -4.28 -9.65
CA GLU A 68 9.92 -5.73 -9.43
C GLU A 68 8.61 -6.27 -8.84
N LEU A 69 8.07 -5.58 -7.83
CA LEU A 69 6.79 -5.92 -7.22
C LEU A 69 5.65 -5.86 -8.24
N GLN A 70 5.60 -4.80 -9.04
CA GLN A 70 4.61 -4.63 -10.09
C GLN A 70 4.62 -5.81 -11.06
N ARG A 71 5.80 -6.16 -11.58
CA ARG A 71 5.94 -7.31 -12.49
C ARG A 71 5.49 -8.61 -11.86
N ALA A 72 5.85 -8.85 -10.59
CA ALA A 72 5.47 -10.05 -9.86
C ALA A 72 3.96 -10.15 -9.66
N MET A 73 3.32 -9.05 -9.28
CA MET A 73 1.87 -9.01 -9.07
C MET A 73 1.11 -9.18 -10.39
N GLN A 74 1.55 -8.52 -11.46
CA GLN A 74 0.95 -8.67 -12.79
C GLN A 74 1.07 -10.09 -13.32
N ALA A 75 2.21 -10.74 -13.13
CA ALA A 75 2.42 -12.12 -13.55
C ALA A 75 1.59 -13.12 -12.75
N ALA A 76 1.35 -12.86 -11.47
CA ALA A 76 0.61 -13.75 -10.58
C ALA A 76 -0.92 -13.58 -10.67
N ALA A 77 -1.41 -12.39 -11.00
CA ALA A 77 -2.83 -12.08 -11.03
C ALA A 77 -3.52 -12.75 -12.22
N VAL A 78 -4.66 -13.39 -11.98
CA VAL A 78 -5.50 -13.96 -13.05
C VAL A 78 -6.13 -12.87 -13.89
N CYS A 79 -6.57 -11.79 -13.26
CA CYS A 79 -7.21 -10.67 -13.92
C CYS A 79 -6.59 -9.37 -13.42
N TRP A 80 -5.64 -8.84 -14.20
CA TRP A 80 -4.94 -7.60 -13.84
C TRP A 80 -5.70 -6.37 -14.33
N GLY A 81 -5.84 -5.38 -13.45
CA GLY A 81 -6.40 -4.07 -13.75
C GLY A 81 -5.32 -3.01 -13.97
N GLN A 82 -5.13 -2.12 -12.99
CA GLN A 82 -4.25 -0.96 -13.09
C GLN A 82 -3.18 -0.96 -12.00
N TRP A 83 -2.06 -0.31 -12.32
CA TRP A 83 -1.02 0.03 -11.36
C TRP A 83 -0.83 1.54 -11.32
N HIS A 84 -0.86 2.12 -10.12
CA HIS A 84 -0.57 3.53 -9.90
C HIS A 84 0.57 3.68 -8.90
N THR A 85 1.58 4.47 -9.26
CA THR A 85 2.63 4.92 -8.33
C THR A 85 2.44 6.41 -8.09
N LEU A 86 2.22 6.81 -6.83
CA LEU A 86 1.96 8.19 -6.47
C LEU A 86 3.26 8.87 -6.00
N PRO A 87 3.68 9.94 -6.71
CA PRO A 87 4.92 10.63 -6.40
C PRO A 87 4.95 11.22 -4.99
N GLY A 88 6.12 11.18 -4.35
CA GLY A 88 6.37 11.84 -3.08
C GLY A 88 5.70 11.21 -1.86
N ALA A 89 4.95 10.11 -2.02
CA ALA A 89 4.23 9.47 -0.94
C ALA A 89 4.94 8.20 -0.44
N GLY A 90 4.79 7.92 0.85
CA GLY A 90 5.27 6.71 1.51
C GLY A 90 4.23 5.58 1.54
N HIS A 91 4.33 4.73 2.55
CA HIS A 91 3.43 3.57 2.70
C HIS A 91 1.97 3.95 2.97
N TRP A 92 1.74 4.99 3.76
CA TRP A 92 0.41 5.55 3.98
C TRP A 92 -0.01 6.49 2.84
N VAL A 93 0.01 5.96 1.64
CA VAL A 93 -0.23 6.71 0.41
C VAL A 93 -1.60 7.42 0.40
N GLN A 94 -2.63 6.78 0.96
CA GLN A 94 -3.97 7.36 1.08
C GLN A 94 -4.03 8.54 2.06
N TYR A 95 -3.08 8.63 2.98
CA TYR A 95 -2.96 9.74 3.93
C TYR A 95 -2.11 10.87 3.36
N GLU A 96 -0.92 10.55 2.86
CA GLU A 96 0.04 11.54 2.38
C GLU A 96 -0.34 12.16 1.03
N ALA A 97 -1.01 11.41 0.17
CA ALA A 97 -1.39 11.83 -1.18
C ALA A 97 -2.90 11.61 -1.42
N ALA A 98 -3.74 12.03 -0.48
CA ALA A 98 -5.16 11.73 -0.47
C ALA A 98 -5.88 12.10 -1.77
N THR A 99 -5.62 13.27 -2.33
CA THR A 99 -6.25 13.72 -3.59
C THR A 99 -5.87 12.80 -4.75
N SER A 100 -4.57 12.54 -4.93
CA SER A 100 -4.07 11.67 -6.00
C SER A 100 -4.49 10.22 -5.80
N PHE A 101 -4.54 9.75 -4.54
CA PHE A 101 -5.02 8.42 -4.21
C PHE A 101 -6.50 8.26 -4.58
N ASN A 102 -7.34 9.23 -4.20
CA ASN A 102 -8.76 9.19 -4.52
C ASN A 102 -8.99 9.21 -6.04
N GLN A 103 -8.23 10.00 -6.79
CA GLN A 103 -8.33 10.01 -8.24
C GLN A 103 -7.94 8.64 -8.84
N ALA A 104 -6.83 8.06 -8.41
CA ALA A 104 -6.42 6.73 -8.85
C ALA A 104 -7.48 5.67 -8.52
N LEU A 105 -8.09 5.76 -7.34
CA LEU A 105 -9.17 4.85 -6.94
C LEU A 105 -10.40 5.00 -7.84
N LEU A 106 -10.82 6.23 -8.14
CA LEU A 106 -11.93 6.48 -9.07
C LEU A 106 -11.63 5.94 -10.47
N ASP A 107 -10.42 6.13 -10.96
CA ASP A 107 -9.98 5.59 -12.26
C ASP A 107 -10.07 4.06 -12.29
N ILE A 108 -9.62 3.41 -11.22
CA ILE A 108 -9.69 1.94 -11.06
C ILE A 108 -11.15 1.46 -11.06
N LEU A 109 -12.04 2.19 -10.39
CA LEU A 109 -13.45 1.84 -10.27
C LEU A 109 -14.27 2.22 -11.51
N GLY A 110 -13.69 2.94 -12.45
CA GLY A 110 -14.40 3.41 -13.66
C GLY A 110 -15.42 4.52 -13.36
N ALA A 111 -15.16 5.29 -12.31
CA ALA A 111 -16.09 6.31 -11.83
C ALA A 111 -15.62 7.74 -12.15
#